data_728f534ee2f7c090784d6496672bb9f8
#
_entry.id   728f534ee2f7c090784d6496672bb9f8
#
_cell.length_a   1.000
_cell.length_b   1.000
_cell.length_c   1.000
_cell.angle_alpha   90.00
_cell.angle_beta   90.00
_cell.angle_gamma   90.00
#
_symmetry.space_group_name_H-M   'P 1'
#
loop_
_entity.id
_entity.type
_entity.pdbx_description
1 polymer ?
#
loop_
_entity_poly.entity_id
_entity_poly.type
_entity_poly.pdbx_seq_one_letter_code
_entity_poly.pdbx_strand_id
1 'polypeptide(L)'
;MQTLAFTTASVAIFRTSLAVDRFVRPIPGQLRLSLAAYSLRNLLTKPNGGMDLFQFVDYCHDQGIAGAELTSYYFPKEVTQEYLVELKQHCHRRGISISGGAIRNDFCQSDPTKVREDIEHAKQWVDYYATLGAPVIRIFAGGQPKDEPLPATIKRCVEACETLAKYAAQKGVYLGLENHGGVTAKAEGLLEIVQSVQGKSFGVNFDSGNFRSTSDPYAELELIAPFAVNAQIKVEMFPNDRREETDLARVLSILRKAGYSGWVALEYEAEEDPLVAIPRWLKKLKSLVG
;
A
#
# COMPACT_ATOMS: atom_id res chain seq x y z
N MET A 1 -23.51 -41.22 -54.37
CA MET A 1 -22.33 -40.86 -53.58
C MET A 1 -22.51 -39.43 -53.10
N GLN A 2 -22.95 -39.20 -51.88
CA GLN A 2 -23.08 -37.89 -51.28
C GLN A 2 -21.88 -37.68 -50.35
N THR A 3 -21.10 -36.62 -50.64
CA THR A 3 -19.91 -36.24 -49.91
C THR A 3 -20.35 -35.31 -48.77
N LEU A 4 -20.21 -35.78 -47.51
CA LEU A 4 -20.40 -34.94 -46.33
C LEU A 4 -19.14 -34.10 -46.09
N ALA A 5 -19.28 -32.78 -46.16
CA ALA A 5 -18.24 -31.82 -45.73
C ALA A 5 -18.33 -31.58 -44.24
N PHE A 6 -17.30 -31.96 -43.52
CA PHE A 6 -17.12 -31.59 -42.09
C PHE A 6 -16.54 -30.19 -41.99
N THR A 7 -17.33 -29.24 -41.54
CA THR A 7 -16.86 -27.91 -41.12
C THR A 7 -16.33 -27.98 -39.70
N THR A 8 -15.03 -27.87 -39.54
CA THR A 8 -14.39 -27.70 -38.22
C THR A 8 -14.60 -26.25 -37.73
N ALA A 9 -15.48 -26.07 -36.76
CA ALA A 9 -15.63 -24.81 -36.06
C ALA A 9 -14.43 -24.63 -35.10
N SER A 10 -13.53 -23.70 -35.41
CA SER A 10 -12.47 -23.26 -34.49
C SER A 10 -13.11 -22.46 -33.33
N VAL A 11 -13.18 -23.05 -32.18
CA VAL A 11 -13.54 -22.34 -30.92
C VAL A 11 -12.36 -21.46 -30.56
N ALA A 12 -12.46 -20.16 -30.80
CA ALA A 12 -11.54 -19.17 -30.32
C ALA A 12 -11.77 -19.07 -28.79
N ILE A 13 -10.86 -19.65 -28.03
CA ILE A 13 -10.79 -19.45 -26.57
C ILE A 13 -10.30 -18.03 -26.35
N PHE A 14 -11.22 -17.10 -26.13
CA PHE A 14 -10.89 -15.80 -25.58
C PHE A 14 -10.33 -16.03 -24.17
N ARG A 15 -9.01 -16.01 -24.03
CA ARG A 15 -8.38 -15.82 -22.72
C ARG A 15 -8.76 -14.40 -22.28
N THR A 16 -9.77 -14.29 -21.42
CA THR A 16 -10.01 -13.04 -20.68
C THR A 16 -8.74 -12.75 -19.88
N SER A 17 -8.05 -11.69 -20.24
CA SER A 17 -6.93 -11.16 -19.46
C SER A 17 -7.43 -10.94 -18.04
N LEU A 18 -6.82 -11.60 -17.05
CA LEU A 18 -7.10 -11.42 -15.63
C LEU A 18 -6.28 -10.26 -15.05
N ALA A 19 -5.84 -9.33 -15.89
CA ALA A 19 -5.14 -8.13 -15.45
C ALA A 19 -5.94 -7.37 -14.39
N VAL A 20 -5.24 -6.68 -13.48
CA VAL A 20 -5.88 -5.88 -12.43
C VAL A 20 -6.70 -4.76 -13.06
N ASP A 21 -8.01 -4.85 -12.89
CA ASP A 21 -8.95 -3.80 -13.26
C ASP A 21 -8.97 -2.68 -12.22
N ARG A 22 -9.62 -1.56 -12.57
CA ARG A 22 -9.92 -0.49 -11.61
C ARG A 22 -10.63 -1.06 -10.39
N PHE A 23 -10.22 -0.64 -9.19
CA PHE A 23 -10.78 -1.14 -7.95
C PHE A 23 -12.13 -0.49 -7.66
N VAL A 24 -13.21 -1.18 -7.96
CA VAL A 24 -14.57 -0.66 -7.78
C VAL A 24 -15.07 -0.90 -6.35
N ARG A 25 -15.47 0.18 -5.67
CA ARG A 25 -16.11 0.14 -4.35
C ARG A 25 -17.62 0.25 -4.48
N PRO A 26 -18.42 -0.54 -3.71
CA PRO A 26 -19.89 -0.47 -3.75
C PRO A 26 -20.46 0.89 -3.35
N ILE A 27 -19.79 1.56 -2.40
CA ILE A 27 -20.15 2.90 -1.92
C ILE A 27 -18.90 3.77 -2.03
N PRO A 28 -18.77 4.56 -3.11
CA PRO A 28 -17.59 5.40 -3.31
C PRO A 28 -17.56 6.60 -2.36
N GLY A 29 -16.34 7.10 -2.10
CA GLY A 29 -16.12 8.36 -1.40
C GLY A 29 -16.24 8.35 0.12
N GLN A 30 -16.53 7.20 0.76
CA GLN A 30 -16.47 7.10 2.22
C GLN A 30 -15.02 6.91 2.69
N LEU A 31 -14.44 7.96 3.24
CA LEU A 31 -13.08 7.97 3.75
C LEU A 31 -13.09 7.81 5.28
N ARG A 32 -12.15 7.01 5.79
CA ARG A 32 -11.93 6.79 7.23
C ARG A 32 -10.51 7.14 7.58
N LEU A 33 -10.30 7.88 8.66
CA LEU A 33 -8.97 8.33 9.05
C LEU A 33 -8.24 7.28 9.88
N SER A 34 -6.99 7.04 9.53
CA SER A 34 -6.03 6.25 10.30
C SER A 34 -4.69 6.98 10.40
N LEU A 35 -3.78 6.44 11.20
CA LEU A 35 -2.40 6.92 11.34
C LEU A 35 -1.45 5.78 10.99
N ALA A 36 -0.46 6.06 10.13
CA ALA A 36 0.63 5.13 9.87
C ALA A 36 1.66 5.17 11.01
N ALA A 37 2.05 4.00 11.52
CA ALA A 37 3.06 3.89 12.57
C ALA A 37 4.40 4.54 12.18
N TYR A 38 4.70 4.58 10.88
CA TYR A 38 5.88 5.26 10.35
C TYR A 38 5.94 6.76 10.71
N SER A 39 4.80 7.39 10.96
CA SER A 39 4.71 8.78 11.45
C SER A 39 5.44 9.01 12.78
N LEU A 40 5.53 7.96 13.62
CA LEU A 40 6.21 7.99 14.92
C LEU A 40 7.50 7.15 14.95
N ARG A 41 8.12 6.94 13.76
CA ARG A 41 9.32 6.10 13.58
C ARG A 41 10.45 6.38 14.58
N ASN A 42 10.69 7.65 14.91
CA ASN A 42 11.74 8.04 15.84
C ASN A 42 11.45 7.61 17.30
N LEU A 43 10.19 7.42 17.67
CA LEU A 43 9.78 6.91 18.97
C LEU A 43 9.73 5.39 18.97
N LEU A 44 9.20 4.78 17.90
CA LEU A 44 9.04 3.34 17.74
C LEU A 44 10.36 2.58 17.57
N THR A 45 11.43 3.26 17.09
CA THR A 45 12.76 2.67 16.96
C THR A 45 13.69 2.95 18.16
N LYS A 46 13.24 3.72 19.16
CA LYS A 46 14.05 4.11 20.30
C LYS A 46 14.21 2.94 21.29
N PRO A 47 15.42 2.46 21.56
CA PRO A 47 15.63 1.20 22.27
C PRO A 47 15.20 1.23 23.76
N ASN A 48 15.22 2.41 24.41
CA ASN A 48 14.81 2.56 25.80
C ASN A 48 13.96 3.81 25.99
N GLY A 49 12.77 3.67 26.58
CA GLY A 49 11.84 4.78 26.80
C GLY A 49 11.20 5.33 25.53
N GLY A 50 11.17 4.53 24.48
CA GLY A 50 10.41 4.78 23.25
C GLY A 50 8.97 4.28 23.36
N MET A 51 8.33 4.15 22.22
CA MET A 51 6.96 3.67 22.06
C MET A 51 7.00 2.26 21.46
N ASP A 52 6.11 1.36 21.89
CA ASP A 52 5.81 0.11 21.20
C ASP A 52 4.48 0.19 20.42
N LEU A 53 4.09 -0.88 19.73
CA LEU A 53 2.87 -0.88 18.95
C LEU A 53 1.59 -0.85 19.78
N PHE A 54 1.60 -1.30 21.03
CA PHE A 54 0.46 -1.17 21.95
C PHE A 54 0.26 0.30 22.34
N GLN A 55 1.33 0.99 22.69
CA GLN A 55 1.32 2.42 22.99
C GLN A 55 0.98 3.27 21.76
N PHE A 56 1.40 2.83 20.55
CA PHE A 56 0.98 3.46 19.29
C PHE A 56 -0.55 3.36 19.09
N VAL A 57 -1.13 2.20 19.38
CA VAL A 57 -2.60 2.01 19.31
C VAL A 57 -3.30 2.89 20.35
N ASP A 58 -2.74 3.00 21.57
CA ASP A 58 -3.24 3.91 22.59
C ASP A 58 -3.19 5.37 22.13
N TYR A 59 -2.09 5.77 21.51
CA TYR A 59 -1.96 7.10 20.92
C TYR A 59 -3.01 7.35 19.82
N CYS A 60 -3.27 6.39 18.94
CA CYS A 60 -4.34 6.52 17.94
C CYS A 60 -5.71 6.73 18.59
N HIS A 61 -6.02 5.97 19.64
CA HIS A 61 -7.26 6.13 20.43
C HIS A 61 -7.35 7.53 21.02
N ASP A 62 -6.29 8.02 21.67
CA ASP A 62 -6.24 9.34 22.32
C ASP A 62 -6.38 10.49 21.32
N GLN A 63 -5.90 10.30 20.07
CA GLN A 63 -6.14 11.21 18.97
C GLN A 63 -7.58 11.15 18.43
N GLY A 64 -8.43 10.24 18.92
CA GLY A 64 -9.82 10.08 18.48
C GLY A 64 -9.94 9.71 17.01
N ILE A 65 -9.06 8.86 16.50
CA ILE A 65 -9.13 8.25 15.15
C ILE A 65 -9.50 6.78 15.28
N ALA A 66 -10.03 6.20 14.19
CA ALA A 66 -10.57 4.85 14.23
C ALA A 66 -9.63 3.78 13.69
N GLY A 67 -8.50 4.16 13.07
CA GLY A 67 -7.60 3.24 12.41
C GLY A 67 -6.13 3.42 12.77
N ALA A 68 -5.38 2.30 12.76
CA ALA A 68 -3.94 2.24 12.90
C ALA A 68 -3.35 1.41 11.75
N GLU A 69 -2.43 1.98 10.98
CA GLU A 69 -1.64 1.24 10.00
C GLU A 69 -0.32 0.81 10.64
N LEU A 70 -0.12 -0.49 10.75
CA LEU A 70 1.01 -1.05 11.46
C LEU A 70 2.16 -1.35 10.48
N THR A 71 3.33 -0.76 10.71
CA THR A 71 4.52 -1.01 9.89
C THR A 71 5.35 -2.13 10.51
N SER A 72 5.74 -3.12 9.70
CA SER A 72 6.50 -4.31 10.12
C SER A 72 7.80 -4.00 10.88
N TYR A 73 8.38 -2.83 10.62
CA TYR A 73 9.66 -2.40 11.19
C TYR A 73 9.65 -2.23 12.72
N TYR A 74 8.46 -2.11 13.31
CA TYR A 74 8.27 -1.81 14.73
C TYR A 74 7.73 -2.98 15.54
N PHE A 75 7.53 -4.13 14.90
CA PHE A 75 7.24 -5.38 15.59
C PHE A 75 8.49 -5.90 16.30
N PRO A 76 8.34 -6.73 17.35
CA PRO A 76 9.47 -7.37 17.96
C PRO A 76 10.25 -8.24 16.97
N LYS A 77 11.53 -8.47 17.22
CA LYS A 77 12.39 -9.28 16.35
C LYS A 77 11.80 -10.69 16.11
N GLU A 78 11.21 -11.26 17.16
CA GLU A 78 10.47 -12.52 17.10
C GLU A 78 8.98 -12.21 17.27
N VAL A 79 8.22 -12.40 16.21
CA VAL A 79 6.77 -12.20 16.20
C VAL A 79 6.09 -13.53 16.50
N THR A 80 5.55 -13.66 17.73
CA THR A 80 4.83 -14.86 18.13
C THR A 80 3.34 -14.74 17.87
N GLN A 81 2.63 -15.87 17.83
CA GLN A 81 1.18 -15.90 17.71
C GLN A 81 0.51 -15.19 18.91
N GLU A 82 1.05 -15.37 20.11
CA GLU A 82 0.55 -14.72 21.32
C GLU A 82 0.62 -13.21 21.21
N TYR A 83 1.76 -12.66 20.75
CA TYR A 83 1.92 -11.22 20.53
C TYR A 83 0.87 -10.68 19.54
N LEU A 84 0.65 -11.38 18.42
CA LEU A 84 -0.33 -10.95 17.42
C LEU A 84 -1.76 -10.96 17.98
N VAL A 85 -2.12 -11.99 18.75
CA VAL A 85 -3.44 -12.10 19.39
C VAL A 85 -3.63 -11.01 20.44
N GLU A 86 -2.63 -10.75 21.28
CA GLU A 86 -2.67 -9.69 22.30
C GLU A 86 -2.80 -8.31 21.67
N LEU A 87 -2.03 -8.01 20.61
CA LEU A 87 -2.11 -6.73 19.89
C LEU A 87 -3.50 -6.56 19.24
N LYS A 88 -4.02 -7.59 18.59
CA LYS A 88 -5.38 -7.57 18.03
C LYS A 88 -6.44 -7.30 19.09
N GLN A 89 -6.37 -7.98 20.24
CA GLN A 89 -7.29 -7.77 21.36
C GLN A 89 -7.15 -6.36 21.95
N HIS A 90 -5.93 -5.84 22.03
CA HIS A 90 -5.68 -4.48 22.47
C HIS A 90 -6.34 -3.45 21.54
N CYS A 91 -6.16 -3.59 20.22
CA CYS A 91 -6.84 -2.77 19.24
C CYS A 91 -8.36 -2.80 19.43
N HIS A 92 -8.94 -4.00 19.62
CA HIS A 92 -10.39 -4.14 19.85
C HIS A 92 -10.85 -3.42 21.10
N ARG A 93 -10.15 -3.58 22.23
CA ARG A 93 -10.47 -2.89 23.50
C ARG A 93 -10.38 -1.37 23.40
N ARG A 94 -9.51 -0.85 22.51
CA ARG A 94 -9.37 0.59 22.23
C ARG A 94 -10.32 1.12 21.16
N GLY A 95 -11.14 0.26 20.55
CA GLY A 95 -12.00 0.65 19.43
C GLY A 95 -11.22 1.04 18.17
N ILE A 96 -9.99 0.55 18.01
CA ILE A 96 -9.13 0.81 16.87
C ILE A 96 -9.19 -0.38 15.90
N SER A 97 -9.43 -0.08 14.62
CA SER A 97 -9.28 -1.05 13.54
C SER A 97 -7.85 -1.02 12.99
N ILE A 98 -7.29 -2.18 12.69
CA ILE A 98 -6.03 -2.23 11.93
C ILE A 98 -6.38 -1.92 10.48
N SER A 99 -5.99 -0.73 10.00
CA SER A 99 -6.36 -0.20 8.69
C SER A 99 -5.53 -0.80 7.55
N GLY A 100 -4.33 -1.27 7.86
CA GLY A 100 -3.39 -1.87 6.92
C GLY A 100 -2.08 -2.21 7.58
N GLY A 101 -1.14 -2.66 6.76
CA GLY A 101 0.24 -2.93 7.14
C GLY A 101 1.22 -2.47 6.07
N ALA A 102 2.50 -2.43 6.42
CA ALA A 102 3.57 -2.07 5.51
C ALA A 102 4.81 -2.93 5.76
N ILE A 103 5.42 -3.46 4.70
CA ILE A 103 6.63 -4.27 4.78
C ILE A 103 7.75 -3.69 3.93
N ARG A 104 8.98 -4.14 4.17
CA ARG A 104 10.13 -3.87 3.30
C ARG A 104 10.39 -5.07 2.42
N ASN A 105 10.54 -4.84 1.13
CA ASN A 105 10.93 -5.81 0.13
C ASN A 105 11.53 -5.09 -1.09
N ASP A 106 12.26 -5.82 -1.94
CA ASP A 106 12.73 -5.37 -3.25
C ASP A 106 12.59 -6.51 -4.26
N PHE A 107 11.59 -6.44 -5.12
CA PHE A 107 11.33 -7.44 -6.17
C PHE A 107 12.05 -7.14 -7.49
N CYS A 108 12.74 -6.00 -7.57
CA CYS A 108 13.49 -5.59 -8.76
C CYS A 108 14.95 -6.02 -8.76
N GLN A 109 15.49 -6.49 -7.62
CA GLN A 109 16.89 -6.89 -7.51
C GLN A 109 17.25 -8.05 -8.45
N SER A 110 18.49 -8.02 -9.01
CA SER A 110 18.92 -8.98 -10.04
C SER A 110 19.19 -10.40 -9.53
N ASP A 111 19.47 -10.55 -8.22
CA ASP A 111 19.71 -11.86 -7.60
C ASP A 111 18.38 -12.60 -7.35
N PRO A 112 18.10 -13.70 -8.08
CA PRO A 112 16.85 -14.42 -7.94
C PRO A 112 16.70 -15.11 -6.57
N THR A 113 17.81 -15.34 -5.84
CA THR A 113 17.75 -15.89 -4.48
C THR A 113 17.20 -14.87 -3.51
N LYS A 114 17.66 -13.63 -3.59
CA LYS A 114 17.16 -12.53 -2.76
C LYS A 114 15.69 -12.20 -3.06
N VAL A 115 15.29 -12.24 -4.34
CA VAL A 115 13.87 -12.07 -4.70
C VAL A 115 13.01 -13.17 -4.07
N ARG A 116 13.45 -14.42 -4.07
CA ARG A 116 12.74 -15.51 -3.38
C ARG A 116 12.69 -15.31 -1.87
N GLU A 117 13.78 -14.89 -1.25
CA GLU A 117 13.83 -14.56 0.18
C GLU A 117 12.82 -13.44 0.53
N ASP A 118 12.74 -12.40 -0.28
CA ASP A 118 11.76 -11.31 -0.11
C ASP A 118 10.32 -11.79 -0.30
N ILE A 119 10.06 -12.70 -1.25
CA ILE A 119 8.73 -13.30 -1.41
C ILE A 119 8.35 -14.13 -0.18
N GLU A 120 9.23 -14.95 0.35
CA GLU A 120 8.93 -15.77 1.55
C GLU A 120 8.78 -14.89 2.80
N HIS A 121 9.61 -13.86 2.95
CA HIS A 121 9.44 -12.84 3.99
C HIS A 121 8.07 -12.15 3.88
N ALA A 122 7.68 -11.74 2.68
CA ALA A 122 6.38 -11.11 2.46
C ALA A 122 5.20 -12.06 2.75
N LYS A 123 5.29 -13.36 2.40
CA LYS A 123 4.27 -14.36 2.76
C LYS A 123 4.12 -14.50 4.28
N GLN A 124 5.22 -14.52 5.01
CA GLN A 124 5.17 -14.56 6.48
C GLN A 124 4.42 -13.34 7.03
N TRP A 125 4.68 -12.15 6.50
CA TRP A 125 3.95 -10.95 6.91
C TRP A 125 2.48 -10.97 6.48
N VAL A 126 2.14 -11.57 5.35
CA VAL A 126 0.74 -11.81 4.96
C VAL A 126 0.02 -12.64 6.03
N ASP A 127 0.65 -13.69 6.56
CA ASP A 127 0.07 -14.52 7.63
C ASP A 127 -0.11 -13.73 8.93
N TYR A 128 0.88 -12.93 9.32
CA TYR A 128 0.79 -12.09 10.51
C TYR A 128 -0.32 -11.04 10.39
N TYR A 129 -0.39 -10.32 9.28
CA TYR A 129 -1.43 -9.32 9.05
C TYR A 129 -2.82 -9.93 8.87
N ALA A 130 -2.93 -11.11 8.28
CA ALA A 130 -4.20 -11.85 8.25
C ALA A 130 -4.68 -12.20 9.66
N THR A 131 -3.78 -12.66 10.55
CA THR A 131 -4.08 -12.92 11.96
C THR A 131 -4.56 -11.65 12.68
N LEU A 132 -3.90 -10.54 12.42
CA LEU A 132 -4.27 -9.23 12.97
C LEU A 132 -5.59 -8.69 12.39
N GLY A 133 -6.01 -9.18 11.22
CA GLY A 133 -7.21 -8.71 10.51
C GLY A 133 -6.98 -7.47 9.66
N ALA A 134 -5.74 -7.18 9.28
CA ALA A 134 -5.42 -6.10 8.37
C ALA A 134 -5.93 -6.44 6.96
N PRO A 135 -6.67 -5.52 6.29
CA PRO A 135 -7.23 -5.79 4.97
C PRO A 135 -6.23 -5.67 3.82
N VAL A 136 -5.12 -4.97 4.04
CA VAL A 136 -4.15 -4.62 2.99
C VAL A 136 -2.74 -4.50 3.56
N ILE A 137 -1.76 -4.84 2.74
CA ILE A 137 -0.33 -4.66 3.04
C ILE A 137 0.31 -3.86 1.91
N ARG A 138 1.00 -2.79 2.27
CA ARG A 138 1.86 -2.05 1.35
C ARG A 138 3.15 -2.83 1.08
N ILE A 139 3.50 -2.95 -0.20
CA ILE A 139 4.75 -3.51 -0.70
C ILE A 139 5.46 -2.52 -1.63
N PHE A 140 6.75 -2.73 -1.86
CA PHE A 140 7.55 -1.99 -2.82
C PHE A 140 7.83 -2.81 -4.08
N ALA A 141 8.12 -2.12 -5.20
CA ALA A 141 8.71 -2.76 -6.37
C ALA A 141 10.23 -2.91 -6.20
N GLY A 142 10.90 -1.80 -5.94
CA GLY A 142 12.34 -1.69 -5.88
C GLY A 142 12.93 -0.81 -6.98
N GLY A 143 14.26 -0.84 -7.10
CA GLY A 143 14.99 -0.06 -8.10
C GLY A 143 15.47 -0.90 -9.28
N GLN A 144 15.61 -0.28 -10.45
CA GLN A 144 16.24 -0.93 -11.60
C GLN A 144 17.74 -1.18 -11.31
N PRO A 145 18.25 -2.41 -11.43
CA PRO A 145 19.69 -2.67 -11.40
C PRO A 145 20.42 -1.96 -12.54
N LYS A 146 21.63 -1.46 -12.29
CA LYS A 146 22.37 -0.62 -13.25
C LYS A 146 22.64 -1.29 -14.61
N ASP A 147 22.89 -2.59 -14.57
CA ASP A 147 23.33 -3.36 -15.75
C ASP A 147 22.20 -4.22 -16.33
N GLU A 148 20.93 -3.89 -16.03
CA GLU A 148 19.78 -4.65 -16.48
C GLU A 148 18.78 -3.77 -17.24
N PRO A 149 18.24 -4.24 -18.39
CA PRO A 149 17.18 -3.54 -19.11
C PRO A 149 15.90 -3.42 -18.26
N LEU A 150 15.27 -2.24 -18.28
CA LEU A 150 14.03 -1.98 -17.53
C LEU A 150 12.93 -3.03 -17.77
N PRO A 151 12.66 -3.49 -19.01
CA PRO A 151 11.65 -4.53 -19.24
C PRO A 151 11.91 -5.86 -18.52
N ALA A 152 13.17 -6.26 -18.36
CA ALA A 152 13.53 -7.47 -17.61
C ALA A 152 13.28 -7.29 -16.10
N THR A 153 13.61 -6.11 -15.56
CA THR A 153 13.33 -5.73 -14.17
C THR A 153 11.84 -5.71 -13.90
N ILE A 154 11.03 -5.07 -14.77
CA ILE A 154 9.56 -5.02 -14.65
C ILE A 154 8.97 -6.42 -14.68
N LYS A 155 9.38 -7.25 -15.64
CA LYS A 155 8.90 -8.64 -15.75
C LYS A 155 9.12 -9.43 -14.46
N ARG A 156 10.31 -9.35 -13.87
CA ARG A 156 10.65 -10.03 -12.61
C ARG A 156 9.80 -9.52 -11.45
N CYS A 157 9.61 -8.20 -11.36
CA CYS A 157 8.76 -7.60 -10.34
C CYS A 157 7.30 -8.08 -10.48
N VAL A 158 6.77 -8.15 -11.71
CA VAL A 158 5.42 -8.67 -11.99
C VAL A 158 5.28 -10.13 -11.53
N GLU A 159 6.23 -11.00 -11.88
CA GLU A 159 6.22 -12.42 -11.50
C GLU A 159 6.26 -12.60 -9.96
N ALA A 160 7.04 -11.78 -9.25
CA ALA A 160 7.08 -11.78 -7.79
C ALA A 160 5.75 -11.29 -7.19
N CYS A 161 5.20 -10.19 -7.71
CA CYS A 161 3.91 -9.65 -7.29
C CYS A 161 2.76 -10.66 -7.53
N GLU A 162 2.72 -11.35 -8.67
CA GLU A 162 1.72 -12.40 -8.96
C GLU A 162 1.79 -13.55 -7.97
N THR A 163 3.02 -14.02 -7.68
CA THR A 163 3.25 -15.09 -6.71
C THR A 163 2.72 -14.72 -5.33
N LEU A 164 3.01 -13.50 -4.88
CA LEU A 164 2.59 -13.01 -3.58
C LEU A 164 1.08 -12.68 -3.56
N ALA A 165 0.53 -12.08 -4.62
CA ALA A 165 -0.90 -11.74 -4.72
C ALA A 165 -1.80 -12.99 -4.68
N LYS A 166 -1.37 -14.08 -5.33
CA LYS A 166 -2.05 -15.37 -5.26
C LYS A 166 -2.07 -15.92 -3.82
N TYR A 167 -0.98 -15.78 -3.08
CA TYR A 167 -0.91 -16.18 -1.68
C TYR A 167 -1.79 -15.31 -0.79
N ALA A 168 -1.67 -13.99 -0.91
CA ALA A 168 -2.42 -13.01 -0.12
C ALA A 168 -3.94 -13.15 -0.33
N ALA A 169 -4.39 -13.45 -1.56
CA ALA A 169 -5.78 -13.71 -1.88
C ALA A 169 -6.38 -14.87 -1.06
N GLN A 170 -5.60 -15.94 -0.81
CA GLN A 170 -6.03 -17.08 0.01
C GLN A 170 -6.20 -16.72 1.49
N LYS A 171 -5.55 -15.65 1.93
CA LYS A 171 -5.61 -15.13 3.31
C LYS A 171 -6.58 -13.96 3.47
N GLY A 172 -7.24 -13.54 2.38
CA GLY A 172 -8.15 -12.39 2.40
C GLY A 172 -7.47 -11.04 2.54
N VAL A 173 -6.18 -10.94 2.17
CA VAL A 173 -5.38 -9.72 2.25
C VAL A 173 -5.13 -9.17 0.86
N TYR A 174 -5.29 -7.85 0.69
CA TYR A 174 -4.87 -7.14 -0.51
C TYR A 174 -3.41 -6.72 -0.43
N LEU A 175 -2.74 -6.66 -1.58
CA LEU A 175 -1.41 -6.07 -1.71
C LEU A 175 -1.53 -4.72 -2.42
N GLY A 176 -0.99 -3.68 -1.83
CA GLY A 176 -0.87 -2.35 -2.41
C GLY A 176 0.57 -2.05 -2.82
N LEU A 177 0.84 -1.99 -4.12
CA LEU A 177 2.15 -1.56 -4.64
C LEU A 177 2.27 -0.04 -4.53
N GLU A 178 3.31 0.44 -3.85
CA GLU A 178 3.48 1.87 -3.59
C GLU A 178 4.25 2.58 -4.71
N ASN A 179 3.83 3.80 -5.01
CA ASN A 179 4.62 4.77 -5.76
C ASN A 179 5.75 5.30 -4.87
N HIS A 180 6.89 4.59 -4.83
CA HIS A 180 8.00 4.84 -3.88
C HIS A 180 9.37 4.96 -4.56
N GLY A 181 9.49 5.74 -5.62
CA GLY A 181 10.76 5.87 -6.33
C GLY A 181 11.14 4.61 -7.14
N GLY A 182 12.40 4.46 -7.54
CA GLY A 182 12.84 3.34 -8.35
C GLY A 182 12.01 3.21 -9.64
N VAL A 183 11.55 1.99 -9.95
CA VAL A 183 10.72 1.73 -11.15
C VAL A 183 9.30 2.30 -11.01
N THR A 184 8.87 2.68 -9.79
CA THR A 184 7.57 3.29 -9.51
C THR A 184 7.64 4.80 -9.23
N ALA A 185 8.76 5.44 -9.61
CA ALA A 185 8.96 6.89 -9.45
C ALA A 185 7.98 7.76 -10.25
N LYS A 186 7.35 7.19 -11.28
CA LYS A 186 6.29 7.80 -12.10
C LYS A 186 5.10 6.87 -12.18
N ALA A 187 3.91 7.44 -12.40
CA ALA A 187 2.68 6.67 -12.55
C ALA A 187 2.76 5.64 -13.69
N GLU A 188 3.44 5.97 -14.79
CA GLU A 188 3.62 5.06 -15.94
C GLU A 188 4.25 3.72 -15.50
N GLY A 189 5.40 3.74 -14.82
CA GLY A 189 6.08 2.51 -14.39
C GLY A 189 5.29 1.73 -13.32
N LEU A 190 4.63 2.43 -12.40
CA LEU A 190 3.73 1.79 -11.44
C LEU A 190 2.57 1.08 -12.14
N LEU A 191 1.90 1.76 -13.08
CA LEU A 191 0.75 1.22 -13.79
C LEU A 191 1.14 0.09 -14.74
N GLU A 192 2.32 0.12 -15.35
CA GLU A 192 2.85 -0.99 -16.15
C GLU A 192 2.89 -2.28 -15.31
N ILE A 193 3.39 -2.21 -14.06
CA ILE A 193 3.43 -3.36 -13.16
C ILE A 193 2.00 -3.76 -12.74
N VAL A 194 1.20 -2.81 -12.22
CA VAL A 194 -0.13 -3.08 -11.67
C VAL A 194 -1.06 -3.71 -12.70
N GLN A 195 -1.05 -3.20 -13.94
CA GLN A 195 -1.90 -3.72 -15.01
C GLN A 195 -1.38 -5.04 -15.62
N SER A 196 -0.11 -5.39 -15.40
CA SER A 196 0.47 -6.66 -15.84
C SER A 196 0.21 -7.81 -14.86
N VAL A 197 0.06 -7.51 -13.56
CA VAL A 197 -0.18 -8.54 -12.53
C VAL A 197 -1.54 -9.20 -12.71
N GLN A 198 -1.56 -10.53 -12.72
CA GLN A 198 -2.78 -11.32 -12.80
C GLN A 198 -3.33 -11.58 -11.38
N GLY A 199 -4.53 -11.09 -11.07
CA GLY A 199 -5.16 -11.34 -9.78
C GLY A 199 -6.08 -10.23 -9.30
N LYS A 200 -6.97 -10.55 -8.34
CA LYS A 200 -7.97 -9.61 -7.81
C LYS A 200 -7.57 -8.96 -6.49
N SER A 201 -6.56 -9.50 -5.80
CA SER A 201 -6.12 -9.01 -4.48
C SER A 201 -4.84 -8.15 -4.60
N PHE A 202 -4.75 -7.36 -5.65
CA PHE A 202 -3.61 -6.50 -5.95
C PHE A 202 -4.08 -5.13 -6.45
N GLY A 203 -3.36 -4.08 -6.12
CA GLY A 203 -3.64 -2.73 -6.55
C GLY A 203 -2.55 -1.77 -6.11
N VAL A 204 -2.89 -0.50 -6.02
CA VAL A 204 -1.97 0.57 -5.65
C VAL A 204 -2.10 0.92 -4.16
N ASN A 205 -0.98 1.02 -3.45
CA ASN A 205 -0.87 1.82 -2.25
C ASN A 205 -0.59 3.26 -2.69
N PHE A 206 -1.63 4.08 -2.65
CA PHE A 206 -1.57 5.47 -3.08
C PHE A 206 -0.85 6.30 -2.01
N ASP A 207 0.39 6.73 -2.27
CA ASP A 207 1.11 7.66 -1.43
C ASP A 207 1.10 9.07 -2.05
N SER A 208 0.59 10.04 -1.31
CA SER A 208 0.39 11.39 -1.85
C SER A 208 1.67 12.21 -2.02
N GLY A 209 2.79 11.80 -1.41
CA GLY A 209 4.02 12.63 -1.35
C GLY A 209 5.21 12.08 -2.13
N ASN A 210 5.10 10.90 -2.74
CA ASN A 210 6.25 10.20 -3.30
C ASN A 210 6.55 10.46 -4.79
N PHE A 211 5.69 11.17 -5.50
CA PHE A 211 6.01 11.67 -6.84
C PHE A 211 6.85 12.96 -6.76
N ARG A 212 8.17 12.81 -6.80
CA ARG A 212 9.11 13.92 -6.56
C ARG A 212 9.66 14.55 -7.84
N SER A 213 10.02 13.73 -8.83
CA SER A 213 10.70 14.18 -10.05
C SER A 213 9.70 14.56 -11.18
N THR A 214 8.56 15.14 -10.81
CA THR A 214 7.54 15.62 -11.75
C THR A 214 7.14 17.05 -11.39
N SER A 215 6.71 17.82 -12.40
CA SER A 215 6.19 19.19 -12.19
C SER A 215 4.76 19.22 -11.63
N ASP A 216 3.99 18.16 -11.85
CA ASP A 216 2.61 18.03 -11.34
C ASP A 216 2.38 16.65 -10.69
N PRO A 217 2.74 16.50 -9.41
CA PRO A 217 2.46 15.27 -8.66
C PRO A 217 0.98 14.91 -8.59
N TYR A 218 0.08 15.90 -8.63
CA TYR A 218 -1.36 15.64 -8.58
C TYR A 218 -1.86 14.96 -9.86
N ALA A 219 -1.32 15.32 -11.03
CA ALA A 219 -1.63 14.62 -12.28
C ALA A 219 -1.18 13.14 -12.23
N GLU A 220 -0.01 12.85 -11.67
CA GLU A 220 0.44 11.47 -11.45
C GLU A 220 -0.49 10.72 -10.48
N LEU A 221 -0.94 11.39 -9.40
CA LEU A 221 -1.88 10.82 -8.43
C LEU A 221 -3.26 10.53 -9.06
N GLU A 222 -3.75 11.39 -9.96
CA GLU A 222 -5.01 11.17 -10.68
C GLU A 222 -4.96 9.90 -11.56
N LEU A 223 -3.82 9.58 -12.15
CA LEU A 223 -3.63 8.36 -12.96
C LEU A 223 -3.71 7.08 -12.13
N ILE A 224 -3.13 7.08 -10.93
CA ILE A 224 -3.03 5.86 -10.09
C ILE A 224 -4.23 5.66 -9.16
N ALA A 225 -4.96 6.72 -8.80
CA ALA A 225 -6.07 6.68 -7.85
C ALA A 225 -7.17 5.64 -8.20
N PRO A 226 -7.53 5.38 -9.48
CA PRO A 226 -8.53 4.36 -9.81
C PRO A 226 -8.14 2.92 -9.42
N PHE A 227 -6.87 2.67 -9.15
CA PHE A 227 -6.33 1.36 -8.76
C PHE A 227 -6.04 1.27 -7.25
N ALA A 228 -6.32 2.33 -6.48
CA ALA A 228 -5.98 2.41 -5.06
C ALA A 228 -6.76 1.39 -4.21
N VAL A 229 -6.05 0.52 -3.50
CA VAL A 229 -6.57 -0.38 -2.47
C VAL A 229 -6.29 0.13 -1.06
N ASN A 230 -5.29 1.00 -0.90
CA ASN A 230 -4.94 1.72 0.31
C ASN A 230 -4.48 3.14 -0.04
N ALA A 231 -4.51 4.07 0.93
CA ALA A 231 -4.04 5.44 0.73
C ALA A 231 -3.26 5.94 1.95
N GLN A 232 -2.04 6.41 1.70
CA GLN A 232 -1.18 7.12 2.65
C GLN A 232 -1.10 8.59 2.26
N ILE A 233 -1.34 9.46 3.23
CA ILE A 233 -1.44 10.90 3.01
C ILE A 233 -0.28 11.58 3.72
N LYS A 234 0.59 12.21 2.93
CA LYS A 234 1.71 13.03 3.42
C LYS A 234 1.33 14.50 3.45
N VAL A 235 1.89 15.22 4.41
CA VAL A 235 1.63 16.65 4.59
C VAL A 235 2.54 17.52 3.70
N GLU A 236 3.53 16.90 3.09
CA GLU A 236 4.47 17.52 2.17
C GLU A 236 4.55 16.74 0.87
N MET A 237 4.73 17.43 -0.23
CA MET A 237 5.04 16.88 -1.55
C MET A 237 6.20 17.67 -2.19
N PHE A 238 6.75 17.13 -3.27
CA PHE A 238 8.03 17.61 -3.79
C PHE A 238 8.01 17.78 -5.32
N PRO A 239 7.15 18.65 -5.87
CA PRO A 239 7.16 18.92 -7.32
C PRO A 239 8.56 19.41 -7.75
N ASN A 240 9.15 18.75 -8.76
CA ASN A 240 10.53 19.01 -9.18
C ASN A 240 11.55 19.03 -8.02
N ASP A 241 11.38 18.10 -7.06
CA ASP A 241 12.18 17.97 -5.84
C ASP A 241 12.16 19.19 -4.90
N ARG A 242 11.19 20.11 -5.08
CA ARG A 242 10.97 21.26 -4.19
C ARG A 242 9.90 20.95 -3.17
N ARG A 243 10.22 21.17 -1.90
CA ARG A 243 9.28 20.94 -0.80
C ARG A 243 8.13 21.94 -0.82
N GLU A 244 6.89 21.44 -0.81
CA GLU A 244 5.67 22.22 -0.72
C GLU A 244 4.69 21.55 0.26
N GLU A 245 3.82 22.35 0.91
CA GLU A 245 2.73 21.78 1.70
C GLU A 245 1.71 21.10 0.76
N THR A 246 1.28 19.90 1.11
CA THR A 246 0.27 19.15 0.35
C THR A 246 -1.10 19.84 0.44
N ASP A 247 -1.73 20.10 -0.69
CA ASP A 247 -3.17 20.42 -0.72
C ASP A 247 -3.98 19.15 -0.42
N LEU A 248 -4.23 18.92 0.88
CA LEU A 248 -4.96 17.75 1.37
C LEU A 248 -6.38 17.67 0.80
N ALA A 249 -7.04 18.80 0.57
CA ALA A 249 -8.39 18.82 0.00
C ALA A 249 -8.36 18.32 -1.45
N ARG A 250 -7.36 18.73 -2.24
CA ARG A 250 -7.15 18.26 -3.61
C ARG A 250 -6.85 16.76 -3.65
N VAL A 251 -5.96 16.27 -2.78
CA VAL A 251 -5.64 14.83 -2.69
C VAL A 251 -6.88 14.00 -2.36
N LEU A 252 -7.66 14.39 -1.35
CA LEU A 252 -8.89 13.67 -0.98
C LEU A 252 -9.96 13.76 -2.08
N SER A 253 -10.02 14.88 -2.82
CA SER A 253 -10.89 15.02 -3.99
C SER A 253 -10.50 14.06 -5.11
N ILE A 254 -9.21 13.87 -5.38
CA ILE A 254 -8.69 12.89 -6.36
C ILE A 254 -9.17 11.47 -6.00
N LEU A 255 -8.98 11.06 -4.74
CA LEU A 255 -9.43 9.76 -4.26
C LEU A 255 -10.94 9.57 -4.39
N ARG A 256 -11.75 10.58 -4.00
CA ARG A 256 -13.22 10.54 -4.13
C ARG A 256 -13.68 10.46 -5.59
N LYS A 257 -13.08 11.24 -6.48
CA LYS A 257 -13.40 11.22 -7.92
C LYS A 257 -13.07 9.87 -8.56
N ALA A 258 -12.00 9.21 -8.08
CA ALA A 258 -11.64 7.86 -8.50
C ALA A 258 -12.56 6.76 -7.92
N GLY A 259 -13.53 7.12 -7.06
CA GLY A 259 -14.42 6.18 -6.39
C GLY A 259 -13.78 5.46 -5.19
N TYR A 260 -12.63 5.92 -4.70
CA TYR A 260 -12.00 5.32 -3.53
C TYR A 260 -12.88 5.48 -2.29
N SER A 261 -12.99 4.40 -1.53
CA SER A 261 -13.65 4.35 -0.24
C SER A 261 -12.84 3.45 0.69
N GLY A 262 -12.51 3.92 1.87
CA GLY A 262 -11.69 3.15 2.82
C GLY A 262 -10.81 4.04 3.69
N TRP A 263 -9.72 3.46 4.14
CA TRP A 263 -8.79 4.14 5.03
C TRP A 263 -7.90 5.12 4.28
N VAL A 264 -7.70 6.29 4.87
CA VAL A 264 -6.67 7.26 4.51
C VAL A 264 -5.76 7.41 5.73
N ALA A 265 -4.55 6.89 5.64
CA ALA A 265 -3.59 6.89 6.72
C ALA A 265 -2.72 8.16 6.64
N LEU A 266 -2.74 8.99 7.68
CA LEU A 266 -1.73 10.05 7.78
C LEU A 266 -0.36 9.40 7.95
N GLU A 267 0.56 9.65 7.02
CA GLU A 267 1.97 9.30 7.13
C GLU A 267 2.80 10.57 7.25
N TYR A 268 3.08 10.95 8.50
CA TYR A 268 3.80 12.19 8.80
C TYR A 268 5.31 11.97 8.72
N GLU A 269 5.97 12.73 7.84
CA GLU A 269 7.42 12.67 7.63
C GLU A 269 8.14 14.02 7.69
N ALA A 270 7.39 15.12 7.93
CA ALA A 270 7.98 16.45 8.01
C ALA A 270 8.90 16.63 9.24
N GLU A 271 9.62 17.75 9.27
CA GLU A 271 10.68 17.98 10.26
C GLU A 271 10.20 18.34 11.67
N GLU A 272 9.00 18.93 11.78
CA GLU A 272 8.43 19.30 13.08
C GLU A 272 8.22 18.07 13.96
N ASP A 273 8.35 18.23 15.28
CA ASP A 273 8.09 17.16 16.23
C ASP A 273 6.73 16.49 15.95
N PRO A 274 6.71 15.18 15.67
CA PRO A 274 5.47 14.48 15.32
C PRO A 274 4.42 14.52 16.43
N LEU A 275 4.81 14.56 17.70
CA LEU A 275 3.85 14.65 18.82
C LEU A 275 3.11 16.00 18.85
N VAL A 276 3.70 17.05 18.30
CA VAL A 276 3.09 18.39 18.16
C VAL A 276 2.30 18.49 16.84
N ALA A 277 2.89 18.01 15.75
CA ALA A 277 2.35 18.20 14.41
C ALA A 277 1.17 17.27 14.11
N ILE A 278 1.26 15.97 14.45
CA ILE A 278 0.23 14.98 14.12
C ILE A 278 -1.17 15.37 14.63
N PRO A 279 -1.38 15.82 15.89
CA PRO A 279 -2.70 16.24 16.34
C PRO A 279 -3.32 17.34 15.48
N ARG A 280 -2.52 18.31 15.05
CA ARG A 280 -2.95 19.42 14.18
C ARG A 280 -3.35 18.92 12.79
N TRP A 281 -2.55 18.04 12.18
CA TRP A 281 -2.84 17.47 10.87
C TRP A 281 -4.03 16.52 10.89
N LEU A 282 -4.17 15.69 11.93
CA LEU A 282 -5.35 14.85 12.12
C LEU A 282 -6.62 15.69 12.26
N LYS A 283 -6.58 16.80 12.99
CA LYS A 283 -7.71 17.72 13.09
C LYS A 283 -8.09 18.31 11.71
N LYS A 284 -7.10 18.73 10.91
CA LYS A 284 -7.32 19.23 9.52
C LYS A 284 -7.93 18.12 8.65
N LEU A 285 -7.38 16.91 8.68
CA LEU A 285 -7.92 15.78 7.91
C LEU A 285 -9.33 15.38 8.35
N LYS A 286 -9.63 15.34 9.65
CA LYS A 286 -10.99 15.07 10.16
C LYS A 286 -12.03 16.01 9.54
N SER A 287 -11.72 17.31 9.44
CA SER A 287 -12.64 18.28 8.82
C SER A 287 -12.83 18.09 7.32
N LEU A 288 -11.93 17.39 6.63
CA LEU A 288 -11.98 17.14 5.19
C LEU A 288 -12.58 15.77 4.85
N VAL A 289 -12.48 14.81 5.75
CA VAL A 289 -12.99 13.44 5.55
C VAL A 289 -14.51 13.39 5.76
N GLY A 290 -15.04 14.20 6.64
CA GLY A 290 -16.48 14.33 6.95
C GLY A 290 -16.84 13.65 8.24
#